data_b047198d449f34ae9f1a3b2a673b1163
#
_entry.id   b047198d449f34ae9f1a3b2a673b1163
#
_cell.length_a   1.000
_cell.length_b   1.000
_cell.length_c   1.000
_cell.angle_alpha   90.00
_cell.angle_beta   90.00
_cell.angle_gamma   90.00
#
_symmetry.space_group_name_H-M   'P 1'
#
loop_
_entity.id
_entity.type
_entity.pdbx_description
1 polymer ?
#
loop_
_entity_poly.entity_id
_entity_poly.type
_entity_poly.pdbx_seq_one_letter_code
_entity_poly.pdbx_strand_id
1 'polypeptide(L)'
;MQTPQVPTHPWQPQGTVYGALLNFRREWDLWAPKMSQDPYKAAPQAPVLYVKTANTLCPAGQDLVLQDGVTEVDIGATLGLVIGLQGQVAGAVLLNDWAVPHTSYYRPPVKARCRDGFLSL
;
A
#
# COMPACT_ATOMS: atom_id res chain seq x y z
N MET A 1 25.01 9.90 -24.54
CA MET A 1 23.92 9.32 -23.69
C MET A 1 24.00 10.01 -22.34
N GLN A 2 23.03 10.87 -22.03
CA GLN A 2 23.02 11.53 -20.72
C GLN A 2 22.57 10.50 -19.67
N THR A 3 23.38 10.33 -18.63
CA THR A 3 22.99 9.55 -17.46
C THR A 3 21.78 10.24 -16.81
N PRO A 4 20.68 9.52 -16.53
CA PRO A 4 19.54 10.12 -15.83
C PRO A 4 20.03 10.72 -14.52
N GLN A 5 19.83 12.00 -14.32
CA GLN A 5 20.13 12.63 -13.04
C GLN A 5 19.06 12.15 -12.05
N VAL A 6 19.51 11.45 -11.01
CA VAL A 6 18.65 11.14 -9.86
C VAL A 6 18.27 12.46 -9.21
N PRO A 7 16.98 12.73 -8.98
CA PRO A 7 16.56 13.95 -8.29
C PRO A 7 17.29 14.09 -6.97
N THR A 8 17.79 15.28 -6.67
CA THR A 8 18.52 15.59 -5.43
C THR A 8 17.61 15.57 -4.19
N HIS A 9 16.30 15.57 -4.39
CA HIS A 9 15.30 15.43 -3.32
C HIS A 9 14.37 14.25 -3.65
N PRO A 10 14.11 13.35 -2.67
CA PRO A 10 13.17 12.26 -2.88
C PRO A 10 11.78 12.86 -3.17
N TRP A 11 11.14 12.34 -4.22
CA TRP A 11 9.76 12.69 -4.52
C TRP A 11 8.82 12.19 -3.42
N GLN A 12 7.82 12.98 -3.06
CA GLN A 12 6.79 12.60 -2.09
C GLN A 12 5.40 12.93 -2.63
N PRO A 13 4.40 12.08 -2.37
CA PRO A 13 3.02 12.39 -2.68
C PRO A 13 2.54 13.56 -1.81
N GLN A 14 1.78 14.48 -2.39
CA GLN A 14 1.23 15.64 -1.68
C GLN A 14 -0.23 15.46 -1.26
N GLY A 15 -0.88 14.44 -1.80
CA GLY A 15 -2.29 14.13 -1.52
C GLY A 15 -2.45 12.85 -0.72
N THR A 16 -3.67 12.37 -0.67
CA THR A 16 -4.00 11.10 -0.02
C THR A 16 -3.49 9.93 -0.86
N VAL A 17 -2.84 8.98 -0.21
CA VAL A 17 -2.42 7.72 -0.82
C VAL A 17 -3.48 6.66 -0.53
N TYR A 18 -4.05 6.10 -1.60
CA TYR A 18 -4.97 4.97 -1.55
C TYR A 18 -4.31 3.72 -2.08
N GLY A 19 -4.65 2.58 -1.51
CA GLY A 19 -4.31 1.27 -2.06
C GLY A 19 -5.57 0.43 -2.28
N ALA A 20 -5.44 -0.63 -3.07
CA ALA A 20 -6.50 -1.59 -3.31
C ALA A 20 -6.12 -2.94 -2.70
N LEU A 21 -6.92 -3.43 -1.75
CA LEU A 21 -6.81 -4.78 -1.23
C LEU A 21 -7.26 -5.80 -2.28
N LEU A 22 -6.77 -7.03 -2.17
CA LEU A 22 -7.16 -8.15 -3.04
C LEU A 22 -6.83 -7.91 -4.52
N ASN A 23 -5.93 -6.99 -4.82
CA ASN A 23 -5.58 -6.60 -6.18
C ASN A 23 -4.58 -7.55 -6.85
N PHE A 24 -3.82 -8.30 -6.07
CA PHE A 24 -2.95 -9.36 -6.58
C PHE A 24 -3.73 -10.65 -6.75
N ARG A 25 -3.61 -11.29 -7.92
CA ARG A 25 -4.33 -12.53 -8.23
C ARG A 25 -4.13 -13.59 -7.15
N ARG A 26 -2.90 -13.78 -6.69
CA ARG A 26 -2.58 -14.75 -5.65
C ARG A 26 -3.29 -14.46 -4.33
N GLU A 27 -3.35 -13.19 -3.93
CA GLU A 27 -4.08 -12.78 -2.73
C GLU A 27 -5.59 -13.04 -2.88
N TRP A 28 -6.16 -12.65 -4.03
CA TRP A 28 -7.56 -12.93 -4.35
C TRP A 28 -7.89 -14.42 -4.24
N ASP A 29 -7.07 -15.27 -4.85
CA ASP A 29 -7.29 -16.71 -4.89
C ASP A 29 -7.24 -17.34 -3.47
N LEU A 30 -6.40 -16.83 -2.58
CA LEU A 30 -6.34 -17.26 -1.19
C LEU A 30 -7.61 -16.89 -0.40
N TRP A 31 -8.23 -15.76 -0.72
CA TRP A 31 -9.41 -15.26 -0.02
C TRP A 31 -10.74 -15.73 -0.65
N ALA A 32 -10.76 -16.03 -1.93
CA ALA A 32 -11.98 -16.38 -2.67
C ALA A 32 -12.86 -17.44 -1.97
N PRO A 33 -12.34 -18.52 -1.38
CA PRO A 33 -13.17 -19.51 -0.68
C PRO A 33 -13.89 -18.96 0.56
N LYS A 34 -13.41 -17.86 1.13
CA LYS A 34 -13.96 -17.24 2.34
C LYS A 34 -14.93 -16.09 2.04
N MET A 35 -14.98 -15.61 0.81
CA MET A 35 -15.75 -14.41 0.44
C MET A 35 -17.25 -14.57 0.55
N SER A 36 -17.77 -15.81 0.51
CA SER A 36 -19.19 -16.12 0.69
C SER A 36 -19.58 -16.44 2.13
N GLN A 37 -18.61 -16.40 3.06
CA GLN A 37 -18.81 -16.71 4.47
C GLN A 37 -18.87 -15.44 5.31
N ASP A 38 -19.46 -15.50 6.50
CA ASP A 38 -19.39 -14.40 7.45
C ASP A 38 -17.93 -14.05 7.80
N PRO A 39 -17.60 -12.77 7.91
CA PRO A 39 -18.46 -11.57 7.82
C PRO A 39 -18.61 -11.00 6.40
N TYR A 40 -18.03 -11.61 5.35
CA TYR A 40 -17.93 -11.02 4.02
C TYR A 40 -19.23 -11.10 3.19
N LYS A 41 -19.97 -12.18 3.33
CA LYS A 41 -21.27 -12.44 2.66
C LYS A 41 -21.17 -12.67 1.14
N ALA A 42 -20.36 -11.91 0.42
CA ALA A 42 -20.16 -12.02 -1.02
C ALA A 42 -18.79 -11.48 -1.43
N ALA A 43 -18.33 -11.86 -2.62
CA ALA A 43 -17.13 -11.30 -3.21
C ALA A 43 -17.31 -9.79 -3.49
N PRO A 44 -16.26 -8.97 -3.34
CA PRO A 44 -16.31 -7.55 -3.68
C PRO A 44 -16.66 -7.34 -5.15
N GLN A 45 -17.55 -6.39 -5.43
CA GLN A 45 -17.92 -5.98 -6.79
C GLN A 45 -17.21 -4.70 -7.24
N ALA A 46 -16.44 -4.08 -6.35
CA ALA A 46 -15.65 -2.89 -6.59
C ALA A 46 -14.32 -3.01 -5.82
N PRO A 47 -13.29 -2.21 -6.17
CA PRO A 47 -12.04 -2.21 -5.43
C PRO A 47 -12.26 -1.93 -3.94
N VAL A 48 -11.66 -2.77 -3.09
CA VAL A 48 -11.64 -2.56 -1.64
C VAL A 48 -10.47 -1.63 -1.33
N LEU A 49 -10.77 -0.37 -1.05
CA LEU A 49 -9.76 0.65 -0.83
C LEU A 49 -9.31 0.73 0.63
N TYR A 50 -8.06 1.03 0.83
CA TYR A 50 -7.49 1.47 2.10
C TYR A 50 -6.66 2.73 1.90
N VAL A 51 -6.31 3.39 2.98
CA VAL A 51 -5.46 4.60 2.95
C VAL A 51 -4.10 4.30 3.57
N LYS A 52 -3.09 5.04 3.12
CA LYS A 52 -1.80 5.17 3.80
C LYS A 52 -1.71 6.59 4.33
N THR A 53 -1.65 6.73 5.63
CA THR A 53 -1.59 8.04 6.30
C THR A 53 -0.21 8.68 6.15
N ALA A 54 -0.12 9.99 6.38
CA ALA A 54 1.12 10.75 6.15
C ALA A 54 2.33 10.23 6.95
N ASN A 55 2.11 9.69 8.14
CA ASN A 55 3.16 9.11 8.97
C ASN A 55 3.80 7.84 8.37
N THR A 56 3.17 7.23 7.36
CA THR A 56 3.70 6.02 6.73
C THR A 56 4.83 6.30 5.75
N LEU A 57 5.00 7.54 5.29
CA LEU A 57 6.01 7.87 4.28
C LEU A 57 7.42 7.64 4.82
N CYS A 58 8.19 6.86 4.09
CA CYS A 58 9.59 6.57 4.34
C CYS A 58 10.36 6.75 3.03
N PRO A 59 11.26 7.75 2.92
CA PRO A 59 12.04 7.96 1.71
C PRO A 59 12.89 6.74 1.34
N ALA A 60 13.03 6.49 0.06
CA ALA A 60 13.91 5.42 -0.44
C ALA A 60 15.32 5.55 0.14
N GLY A 61 15.91 4.43 0.51
CA GLY A 61 17.25 4.38 1.11
C GLY A 61 17.27 4.61 2.63
N GLN A 62 16.14 4.91 3.25
CA GLN A 62 16.03 4.93 4.71
C GLN A 62 15.58 3.58 5.25
N ASP A 63 16.10 3.24 6.43
CA ASP A 63 15.72 2.02 7.13
C ASP A 63 14.30 2.13 7.68
N LEU A 64 13.55 1.05 7.53
CA LEU A 64 12.29 0.89 8.25
C LEU A 64 12.56 0.45 9.69
N VAL A 65 12.20 1.29 10.64
CA VAL A 65 12.29 0.96 12.05
C VAL A 65 10.97 0.37 12.52
N LEU A 66 10.99 -0.89 12.93
CA LEU A 66 9.79 -1.54 13.46
C LEU A 66 9.53 -1.07 14.89
N GLN A 67 8.27 -0.74 15.15
CA GLN A 67 7.81 -0.35 16.49
C GLN A 67 7.82 -1.55 17.45
N ASP A 68 7.87 -1.28 18.74
CA ASP A 68 7.81 -2.30 19.78
C ASP A 68 6.60 -3.22 19.61
N GLY A 69 6.85 -4.53 19.71
CA GLY A 69 5.83 -5.55 19.57
C GLY A 69 5.52 -5.97 18.10
N VAL A 70 6.14 -5.34 17.11
CA VAL A 70 6.06 -5.77 15.71
C VAL A 70 7.22 -6.71 15.41
N THR A 71 6.93 -7.99 15.25
CA THR A 71 7.92 -9.05 14.99
C THR A 71 7.91 -9.57 13.57
N GLU A 72 6.87 -9.24 12.81
CA GLU A 72 6.65 -9.74 11.46
C GLU A 72 5.97 -8.66 10.61
N VAL A 73 6.37 -8.54 9.36
CA VAL A 73 5.78 -7.62 8.38
C VAL A 73 5.62 -8.30 7.03
N ASP A 74 4.54 -7.96 6.35
CA ASP A 74 4.34 -8.28 4.95
C ASP A 74 4.96 -7.20 4.07
N ILE A 75 5.63 -7.61 3.01
CA ILE A 75 6.24 -6.74 2.01
C ILE A 75 5.34 -6.70 0.78
N GLY A 76 4.95 -5.50 0.38
CA GLY A 76 4.11 -5.27 -0.79
C GLY A 76 4.80 -4.44 -1.86
N ALA A 77 5.75 -5.03 -2.62
CA ALA A 77 6.33 -4.34 -3.78
C ALA A 77 5.24 -4.09 -4.81
N THR A 78 4.95 -2.82 -5.09
CA THR A 78 3.83 -2.43 -5.94
C THR A 78 4.12 -1.19 -6.77
N LEU A 79 3.31 -1.00 -7.80
CA LEU A 79 3.34 0.18 -8.66
C LEU A 79 2.27 1.17 -8.19
N GLY A 80 2.71 2.35 -7.79
CA GLY A 80 1.83 3.48 -7.50
C GLY A 80 1.57 4.30 -8.74
N LEU A 81 0.31 4.69 -8.97
CA LEU A 81 -0.06 5.65 -10.00
C LEU A 81 -0.17 7.04 -9.38
N VAL A 82 0.55 7.99 -9.94
CA VAL A 82 0.48 9.39 -9.53
C VAL A 82 -0.67 10.04 -10.30
N ILE A 83 -1.66 10.52 -9.57
CA ILE A 83 -2.82 11.19 -10.16
C ILE A 83 -2.61 12.68 -10.14
N GLY A 84 -2.71 13.30 -11.30
CA GLY A 84 -2.59 14.75 -11.47
C GLY A 84 -3.86 15.51 -11.05
N LEU A 85 -3.76 16.84 -11.04
CA LEU A 85 -4.83 17.74 -10.58
C LEU A 85 -6.14 17.61 -11.36
N GLN A 86 -6.09 17.10 -12.58
CA GLN A 86 -7.28 16.89 -13.43
C GLN A 86 -7.77 15.43 -13.42
N GLY A 87 -7.24 14.59 -12.52
CA GLY A 87 -7.60 13.18 -12.42
C GLY A 87 -6.90 12.26 -13.43
N GLN A 88 -5.99 12.78 -14.24
CA GLN A 88 -5.21 11.99 -15.18
C GLN A 88 -4.04 11.27 -14.48
N VAL A 89 -3.58 10.17 -15.05
CA VAL A 89 -2.33 9.53 -14.61
C VAL A 89 -1.17 10.40 -15.08
N ALA A 90 -0.47 11.02 -14.14
CA ALA A 90 0.67 11.90 -14.39
C ALA A 90 2.01 11.18 -14.34
N GLY A 91 2.06 10.01 -13.72
CA GLY A 91 3.29 9.22 -13.60
C GLY A 91 3.06 7.95 -12.81
N ALA A 92 4.16 7.24 -12.57
CA ALA A 92 4.18 6.03 -11.77
C ALA A 92 5.40 6.01 -10.86
N VAL A 93 5.29 5.34 -9.72
CA VAL A 93 6.36 5.17 -8.75
C VAL A 93 6.38 3.73 -8.25
N LEU A 94 7.57 3.17 -8.12
CA LEU A 94 7.75 1.91 -7.40
C LEU A 94 7.74 2.20 -5.91
N LEU A 95 6.96 1.41 -5.18
CA LEU A 95 6.87 1.57 -3.73
C LEU A 95 6.78 0.21 -3.03
N ASN A 96 7.11 0.23 -1.76
CA ASN A 96 6.94 -0.92 -0.89
C ASN A 96 5.87 -0.58 0.16
N ASP A 97 4.73 -1.25 0.04
CA ASP A 97 3.60 -1.11 0.93
C ASP A 97 3.69 -2.15 2.04
N TRP A 98 4.17 -1.73 3.19
CA TRP A 98 4.33 -2.60 4.34
C TRP A 98 3.02 -2.76 5.11
N ALA A 99 2.84 -3.93 5.69
CA ALA A 99 1.74 -4.20 6.61
C ALA A 99 2.16 -5.16 7.72
N VAL A 100 1.57 -5.04 8.89
CA VAL A 100 1.57 -6.14 9.86
C VAL A 100 0.60 -7.19 9.33
N PRO A 101 0.94 -8.49 9.35
CA PRO A 101 0.03 -9.54 8.90
C PRO A 101 -1.34 -9.45 9.57
N HIS A 102 -2.39 -9.56 8.77
CA HIS A 102 -3.76 -9.52 9.25
C HIS A 102 -4.62 -10.59 8.57
N THR A 103 -5.61 -11.07 9.28
CA THR A 103 -6.41 -12.25 8.88
C THR A 103 -7.77 -11.89 8.31
N SER A 104 -8.06 -10.62 8.09
CA SER A 104 -9.35 -10.16 7.59
C SER A 104 -9.20 -8.92 6.71
N TYR A 105 -10.01 -8.84 5.66
CA TYR A 105 -10.18 -7.63 4.83
C TYR A 105 -11.59 -7.01 4.99
N TYR A 106 -12.39 -7.51 5.92
CA TYR A 106 -13.77 -7.04 6.13
C TYR A 106 -13.89 -5.56 6.43
N ARG A 107 -12.89 -5.03 7.13
CA ARG A 107 -12.73 -3.59 7.35
C ARG A 107 -11.30 -3.20 6.98
N PRO A 108 -11.09 -2.02 6.37
CA PRO A 108 -9.75 -1.59 6.05
C PRO A 108 -8.80 -1.69 7.25
N PRO A 109 -7.68 -2.39 7.13
CA PRO A 109 -6.80 -2.71 8.26
C PRO A 109 -5.88 -1.53 8.59
N VAL A 110 -6.42 -0.40 8.99
CA VAL A 110 -5.69 0.85 9.27
C VAL A 110 -4.56 0.61 10.28
N LYS A 111 -4.85 -0.08 11.37
CA LYS A 111 -3.86 -0.35 12.42
C LYS A 111 -2.68 -1.21 11.92
N ALA A 112 -2.91 -2.08 10.97
CA ALA A 112 -1.88 -2.95 10.41
C ALA A 112 -1.07 -2.27 9.29
N ARG A 113 -1.65 -1.32 8.57
CA ARG A 113 -1.07 -0.71 7.37
C ARG A 113 -0.60 0.73 7.54
N CYS A 114 -1.08 1.45 8.55
CA CYS A 114 -0.76 2.85 8.77
C CYS A 114 0.22 3.09 9.92
N ARG A 115 1.17 2.18 10.11
CA ARG A 115 2.27 2.38 11.04
C ARG A 115 3.34 3.29 10.46
N ASP A 116 4.12 3.92 11.32
CA ASP A 116 5.17 4.83 10.89
C ASP A 116 6.16 4.16 9.95
N GLY A 117 6.44 4.81 8.82
CA GLY A 117 7.38 4.31 7.81
C GLY A 117 6.87 3.19 6.90
N PHE A 118 5.60 2.79 6.99
CA PHE A 118 5.06 1.62 6.26
C PHE A 118 4.74 1.88 4.78
N LEU A 119 5.29 2.92 4.19
CA LEU A 119 5.24 3.18 2.75
C LEU A 119 6.57 3.72 2.27
N SER A 120 7.42 2.85 1.76
CA SER A 120 8.73 3.23 1.22
C SER A 120 8.64 3.56 -0.27
N LEU A 121 9.13 4.72 -0.67
CA LEU A 121 9.11 5.18 -2.06
C LEU A 121 10.27 6.14 -2.40
#